data_178614868816690541f00c7f16fd0f9f
#
_entry.id   178614868816690541f00c7f16fd0f9f
#
_cell.length_a   1.000
_cell.length_b   1.000
_cell.length_c   1.000
_cell.angle_alpha   90.00
_cell.angle_beta   90.00
_cell.angle_gamma   90.00
#
_symmetry.space_group_name_H-M   'P 1'
#
loop_
_entity.id
_entity.type
_entity.pdbx_description
1 polymer ?
#
loop_
_entity_poly.entity_id
_entity_poly.type
_entity_poly.pdbx_seq_one_letter_code
_entity_poly.pdbx_strand_id
1 'polypeptide(L)' 'MAITTTIMNTATGRPIQTMTFGRMPRPWASFTLATGELVTAERIDVGKPAPGRFAATVEVWVTLKPAD' A
#
# COMPACT_ATOMS: atom_id res chain seq x y z
N MET A 1 -6.29 -8.25 13.62
CA MET A 1 -5.81 -9.09 12.51
C MET A 1 -4.87 -8.27 11.65
N ALA A 2 -3.70 -8.79 11.35
CA ALA A 2 -2.71 -8.07 10.54
C ALA A 2 -3.04 -8.20 9.05
N ILE A 3 -2.92 -7.09 8.33
CA ILE A 3 -3.20 -7.05 6.90
C ILE A 3 -1.91 -6.74 6.16
N THR A 4 -1.41 -7.71 5.38
CA THR A 4 -0.24 -7.51 4.56
C THR A 4 -0.61 -6.70 3.32
N THR A 5 0.03 -5.56 3.14
CA THR A 5 -0.33 -4.60 2.11
C THR A 5 0.89 -4.26 1.26
N THR A 6 0.72 -4.25 -0.05
CA THR A 6 1.76 -3.81 -0.98
C THR A 6 1.57 -2.34 -1.28
N ILE A 7 2.62 -1.55 -1.09
CA ILE A 7 2.60 -0.12 -1.40
C ILE A 7 3.07 0.06 -2.83
N MET A 8 2.22 0.67 -3.65
CA MET A 8 2.47 0.85 -5.08
C MET A 8 2.74 2.32 -5.40
N ASN A 9 3.67 2.55 -6.31
CA ASN A 9 3.97 3.89 -6.80
C ASN A 9 3.10 4.21 -8.01
N THR A 10 2.23 5.21 -7.91
CA THR A 10 1.31 5.58 -9.00
C THR A 10 2.04 6.07 -10.24
N ALA A 11 3.21 6.70 -10.07
CA ALA A 11 3.96 7.23 -11.19
C ALA A 11 4.60 6.15 -12.06
N THR A 12 5.01 5.04 -11.45
CA THR A 12 5.71 3.95 -12.17
C THR A 12 4.88 2.69 -12.31
N GLY A 13 3.83 2.54 -11.51
CA GLY A 13 3.05 1.31 -11.45
C GLY A 13 3.79 0.14 -10.81
N ARG A 14 4.89 0.41 -10.13
CA ARG A 14 5.71 -0.62 -9.50
C ARG A 14 5.55 -0.64 -7.99
N PRO A 15 5.73 -1.82 -7.36
CA PRO A 15 5.69 -1.90 -5.90
C PRO A 15 6.90 -1.20 -5.28
N ILE A 16 6.67 -0.53 -4.16
CA ILE A 16 7.72 0.14 -3.39
C ILE A 16 8.17 -0.75 -2.25
N GLN A 17 7.23 -1.24 -1.47
CA GLN A 17 7.50 -2.06 -0.30
C GLN A 17 6.22 -2.76 0.15
N THR A 18 6.38 -3.72 1.06
CA THR A 18 5.24 -4.39 1.71
C THR A 18 5.18 -3.91 3.16
N MET A 19 3.97 -3.62 3.63
CA MET A 19 3.74 -3.20 5.00
C MET A 19 2.62 -4.03 5.62
N THR A 20 2.61 -4.13 6.93
CA THR A 20 1.56 -4.82 7.67
C THR A 20 0.78 -3.80 8.48
N PHE A 21 -0.53 -3.74 8.27
CA PHE A 21 -1.41 -2.85 9.01
C PHE A 21 -2.29 -3.64 9.97
N GLY A 22 -2.58 -3.07 11.13
CA GLY A 22 -3.52 -3.67 12.07
C GLY A 22 -4.97 -3.49 11.65
N ARG A 23 -5.22 -2.54 10.74
CA ARG A 23 -6.55 -2.25 10.20
C ARG A 23 -6.43 -1.99 8.71
N MET A 24 -7.53 -2.16 7.99
CA MET A 24 -7.58 -1.81 6.58
C MET A 24 -7.27 -0.31 6.43
N PRO A 25 -6.26 0.07 5.63
CA PRO A 25 -5.95 1.48 5.39
C PRO A 25 -7.11 2.17 4.67
N ARG A 26 -7.28 3.45 4.93
CA ARG A 26 -8.35 4.25 4.31
C ARG A 26 -7.76 5.17 3.24
N PRO A 27 -8.55 5.54 2.22
CA PRO A 27 -8.13 6.59 1.29
C PRO A 27 -7.76 7.86 2.06
N TRP A 28 -6.71 8.53 1.61
CA TRP A 28 -6.16 9.75 2.21
C TRP A 28 -5.50 9.57 3.57
N ALA A 29 -5.34 8.32 4.04
CA ALA A 29 -4.56 8.05 5.24
C ALA A 29 -3.08 8.29 4.96
N SER A 30 -2.39 8.93 5.89
CA SER A 30 -0.95 9.18 5.77
C SER A 30 -0.19 8.15 6.57
N PHE A 31 0.95 7.73 6.05
CA PHE A 31 1.85 6.81 6.76
C PHE A 31 3.28 7.01 6.29
N THR A 32 4.22 6.48 7.06
CA THR A 32 5.64 6.63 6.77
C THR A 32 6.19 5.35 6.17
N LEU A 33 6.92 5.48 5.06
CA LEU A 33 7.61 4.36 4.42
C LEU A 33 8.85 3.96 5.21
N ALA A 34 9.41 2.79 4.88
CA ALA A 34 10.65 2.31 5.50
C ALA A 34 11.81 3.28 5.26
N THR A 35 11.75 4.07 4.19
CA THR A 35 12.76 5.10 3.90
C THR A 35 12.63 6.34 4.77
N GLY A 36 11.56 6.46 5.55
CA GLY A 36 11.26 7.64 6.35
C GLY A 36 10.39 8.67 5.64
N GLU A 37 10.01 8.42 4.40
CA GLU A 37 9.20 9.32 3.62
C GLU A 37 7.72 9.22 4.01
N LEU A 38 7.08 10.37 4.25
CA LEU A 38 5.64 10.41 4.54
C LEU A 38 4.86 10.43 3.24
N VAL A 39 3.91 9.52 3.11
CA VAL A 39 3.07 9.41 1.92
C VAL A 39 1.60 9.38 2.31
N THR A 40 0.74 9.68 1.35
CA THR A 40 -0.71 9.63 1.54
C THR A 40 -1.29 8.59 0.58
N ALA A 41 -2.15 7.72 1.11
CA ALA A 41 -2.83 6.71 0.31
C ALA A 41 -3.85 7.39 -0.61
N GLU A 42 -3.64 7.29 -1.92
CA GLU A 42 -4.55 7.87 -2.90
C GLU A 42 -5.65 6.90 -3.31
N ARG A 43 -5.29 5.62 -3.44
CA ARG A 43 -6.22 4.58 -3.85
C ARG A 43 -5.89 3.29 -3.12
N ILE A 44 -6.92 2.55 -2.75
CA ILE A 44 -6.76 1.26 -2.10
C ILE A 44 -7.52 0.24 -2.93
N ASP A 45 -6.78 -0.75 -3.45
CA ASP A 45 -7.34 -1.84 -4.22
C ASP A 45 -7.30 -3.11 -3.41
N VAL A 46 -8.43 -3.79 -3.30
CA VAL A 46 -8.51 -5.09 -2.65
C VAL A 46 -8.73 -6.13 -3.73
N GLY A 47 -7.71 -6.94 -3.98
CA GLY A 47 -7.78 -7.99 -4.98
C GLY A 47 -8.41 -9.25 -4.41
N LYS A 48 -8.84 -10.15 -5.31
CA LYS A 48 -9.37 -11.45 -4.89
C LYS A 48 -8.22 -12.32 -4.39
N PRO A 49 -8.47 -13.19 -3.39
CA PRO A 49 -7.45 -14.13 -2.93
C PRO A 49 -7.02 -15.04 -4.08
N ALA A 50 -5.72 -15.34 -4.14
CA ALA A 50 -5.22 -16.32 -5.09
C ALA A 50 -5.79 -17.71 -4.75
N PRO A 51 -5.92 -18.60 -5.75
CA PRO A 51 -6.38 -19.97 -5.47
C PRO A 51 -5.53 -20.62 -4.39
N GLY A 52 -6.19 -21.22 -3.41
CA GLY A 52 -5.52 -21.86 -2.27
C GLY A 52 -5.10 -20.91 -1.16
N ARG A 53 -5.38 -19.61 -1.26
CA ARG A 53 -5.10 -18.63 -0.23
C ARG A 53 -6.38 -18.06 0.34
N PHE A 54 -6.38 -17.75 1.62
CA PHE A 54 -7.55 -17.21 2.32
C PHE A 54 -7.52 -15.70 2.49
N ALA A 55 -6.34 -15.08 2.34
CA ALA A 55 -6.20 -13.65 2.54
C ALA A 55 -6.27 -12.90 1.22
N ALA A 56 -7.07 -11.83 1.18
CA ALA A 56 -7.13 -10.95 0.03
C ALA A 56 -5.82 -10.18 -0.13
N THR A 57 -5.47 -9.83 -1.36
CA THR A 57 -4.33 -8.98 -1.64
C THR A 57 -4.78 -7.52 -1.54
N VAL A 58 -4.08 -6.73 -0.74
CA VAL A 58 -4.38 -5.30 -0.60
C VAL A 58 -3.23 -4.51 -1.18
N GLU A 59 -3.54 -3.57 -2.06
CA GLU A 59 -2.57 -2.67 -2.66
C GLU A 59 -2.96 -1.24 -2.34
N VAL A 60 -1.99 -0.47 -1.83
CA VAL A 60 -2.19 0.95 -1.53
C VAL A 60 -1.35 1.76 -2.49
N TRP A 61 -1.98 2.63 -3.25
CA TRP A 61 -1.33 3.46 -4.25
C TRP A 61 -1.00 4.82 -3.68
N VAL A 62 0.26 5.21 -3.78
CA VAL A 62 0.75 6.48 -3.25
C VAL A 62 1.56 7.21 -4.32
N THR A 63 1.64 8.52 -4.20
CA THR A 63 2.51 9.33 -5.05
C THR A 63 3.70 9.79 -4.22
N LEU A 64 4.89 9.45 -4.68
CA LEU A 64 6.12 9.91 -4.05
C LEU A 64 6.43 11.33 -4.53
N LYS A 65 6.94 12.16 -3.62
CA LYS A 65 7.42 13.48 -4.01
C LYS A 65 8.69 13.30 -4.84
N PRO A 66 8.82 14.03 -5.96
CA PRO A 66 10.07 13.96 -6.72
C PRO A 66 11.23 14.44 -5.87
N ALA A 67 12.37 13.78 -6.03
CA ALA A 67 13.58 14.22 -5.38
C ALA A 67 14.05 15.53 -6.03
N ASP A 68 14.26 16.52 -5.22
CA ASP A 68 14.77 17.80 -5.70
C ASP A 68 16.30 17.73 -5.85
#